data_a8cc8ca0691967af7b9018aff056e7dd
#
_entry.id   a8cc8ca0691967af7b9018aff056e7dd
#
_cell.length_a   1.000
_cell.length_b   1.000
_cell.length_c   1.000
_cell.angle_alpha   90.00
_cell.angle_beta   90.00
_cell.angle_gamma   90.00
#
_symmetry.space_group_name_H-M   'P 1'
#
loop_
_entity.id
_entity.type
_entity.pdbx_description
1 polymer ?
#
loop_
_entity_poly.entity_id
_entity_poly.type
_entity_poly.pdbx_seq_one_letter_code
_entity_poly.pdbx_strand_id
1 'polypeptide(L)'
;MKGWPIPGGVRACLDTLYRAGHDAYPVGGCVRDLLLGRTPGDFDVCTDARPERVMELFPHTVPTGLRHGTVTVRTEDGPVEVTTFRREAGYADGRHPDAVDFDATLAEDLARRDFTVNAMALDENGMVIDRYGGQTDLFRNVIRCVGDPDRRFAEDALRMLRAVRFAAQLGFSIEKGTLDAIRRSARRAEKLSGERIKAELEKILLSPRPELAGELLRLGLLAHLGGRPDCPGLLALREEPPEPVPRW
;
A
#
# COMPACT_ATOMS: atom_id res chain seq x y z
N MET A 1 10.61 -19.39 -5.93
CA MET A 1 10.01 -18.30 -6.76
C MET A 1 10.66 -18.27 -8.16
N LYS A 2 10.56 -19.40 -8.87
CA LYS A 2 11.05 -19.49 -10.25
C LYS A 2 10.21 -18.60 -11.17
N GLY A 3 10.86 -17.84 -12.03
CA GLY A 3 10.18 -17.05 -13.06
C GLY A 3 9.93 -15.55 -12.73
N TRP A 4 10.10 -15.11 -11.48
CA TRP A 4 9.96 -13.70 -11.13
C TRP A 4 11.32 -13.02 -10.95
N PRO A 5 11.50 -11.77 -11.39
CA PRO A 5 12.74 -10.99 -11.23
C PRO A 5 12.84 -10.43 -9.80
N ILE A 6 13.04 -11.33 -8.82
CA ILE A 6 13.19 -10.97 -7.42
C ILE A 6 14.69 -10.75 -7.15
N PRO A 7 15.09 -9.62 -6.53
CA PRO A 7 16.48 -9.31 -6.17
C PRO A 7 17.10 -10.37 -5.27
N GLY A 8 18.43 -10.54 -5.37
CA GLY A 8 19.18 -11.53 -4.61
C GLY A 8 19.03 -11.36 -3.10
N GLY A 9 19.09 -10.12 -2.61
CA GLY A 9 18.90 -9.80 -1.19
C GLY A 9 17.53 -10.16 -0.67
N VAL A 10 16.45 -9.97 -1.46
CA VAL A 10 15.10 -10.40 -1.10
C VAL A 10 15.00 -11.92 -1.06
N ARG A 11 15.60 -12.62 -2.04
CA ARG A 11 15.65 -14.10 -2.03
C ARG A 11 16.38 -14.63 -0.80
N ALA A 12 17.55 -14.05 -0.48
CA ALA A 12 18.33 -14.44 0.70
C ALA A 12 17.53 -14.20 2.00
N CYS A 13 16.76 -13.11 2.05
CA CYS A 13 15.87 -12.84 3.16
C CYS A 13 14.79 -13.92 3.33
N LEU A 14 14.10 -14.29 2.25
CA LEU A 14 13.09 -15.35 2.24
C LEU A 14 13.68 -16.71 2.60
N ASP A 15 14.83 -17.08 2.00
CA ASP A 15 15.50 -18.35 2.28
C ASP A 15 15.93 -18.47 3.75
N THR A 16 16.35 -17.37 4.37
CA THR A 16 16.73 -17.34 5.79
C THR A 16 15.52 -17.62 6.68
N LEU A 17 14.38 -16.98 6.39
CA LEU A 17 13.13 -17.22 7.11
C LEU A 17 12.63 -18.67 6.94
N TYR A 18 12.62 -19.20 5.72
CA TYR A 18 12.23 -20.58 5.43
C TYR A 18 13.13 -21.60 6.15
N ARG A 19 14.46 -21.43 6.12
CA ARG A 19 15.40 -22.31 6.83
C ARG A 19 15.21 -22.27 8.36
N ALA A 20 14.72 -21.16 8.89
CA ALA A 20 14.38 -21.03 10.30
C ALA A 20 12.99 -21.61 10.66
N GLY A 21 12.28 -22.18 9.67
CA GLY A 21 10.97 -22.80 9.86
C GLY A 21 9.79 -21.81 9.82
N HIS A 22 10.00 -20.62 9.25
CA HIS A 22 8.98 -19.59 9.14
C HIS A 22 8.39 -19.49 7.75
N ASP A 23 7.10 -19.21 7.68
CA ASP A 23 6.45 -18.79 6.45
C ASP A 23 6.88 -17.36 6.07
N ALA A 24 7.16 -17.11 4.80
CA ALA A 24 7.51 -15.79 4.32
C ALA A 24 7.06 -15.58 2.86
N TYR A 25 6.55 -14.40 2.56
CA TYR A 25 5.97 -14.09 1.25
C TYR A 25 6.30 -12.65 0.82
N PRO A 26 6.80 -12.42 -0.40
CA PRO A 26 6.70 -11.10 -1.02
C PRO A 26 5.23 -10.70 -1.12
N VAL A 27 4.90 -9.45 -0.82
CA VAL A 27 3.50 -9.04 -0.65
C VAL A 27 3.25 -7.59 -1.08
N GLY A 28 2.05 -7.31 -1.53
CA GLY A 28 1.62 -5.92 -1.74
C GLY A 28 2.06 -5.32 -3.05
N GLY A 29 2.68 -4.14 -2.98
CA GLY A 29 3.06 -3.34 -4.15
C GLY A 29 4.00 -4.05 -5.11
N CYS A 30 4.98 -4.79 -4.60
CA CYS A 30 5.91 -5.53 -5.44
C CYS A 30 5.21 -6.63 -6.26
N VAL A 31 4.27 -7.37 -5.65
CA VAL A 31 3.52 -8.41 -6.37
C VAL A 31 2.64 -7.81 -7.47
N ARG A 32 1.95 -6.70 -7.16
CA ARG A 32 1.19 -5.95 -8.16
C ARG A 32 2.07 -5.51 -9.32
N ASP A 33 3.23 -4.91 -9.04
CA ASP A 33 4.09 -4.36 -10.08
C ASP A 33 4.71 -5.46 -10.94
N LEU A 34 5.10 -6.59 -10.34
CA LEU A 34 5.54 -7.78 -11.07
C LEU A 34 4.46 -8.30 -12.02
N LEU A 35 3.20 -8.40 -11.56
CA LEU A 35 2.07 -8.84 -12.39
C LEU A 35 1.77 -7.88 -13.54
N LEU A 36 2.07 -6.58 -13.37
CA LEU A 36 1.96 -5.56 -14.42
C LEU A 36 3.18 -5.52 -15.34
N GLY A 37 4.18 -6.39 -15.16
CA GLY A 37 5.44 -6.38 -15.91
C GLY A 37 6.31 -5.16 -15.61
N ARG A 38 6.13 -4.52 -14.45
CA ARG A 38 6.92 -3.39 -13.97
C ARG A 38 8.02 -3.86 -13.03
N THR A 39 9.12 -3.12 -12.96
CA THR A 39 10.13 -3.33 -11.92
C THR A 39 9.64 -2.69 -10.61
N PRO A 40 9.47 -3.48 -9.52
CA PRO A 40 9.12 -2.91 -8.22
C PRO A 40 10.21 -1.96 -7.72
N GLY A 41 9.81 -0.85 -7.08
CA GLY A 41 10.75 0.08 -6.45
C GLY A 41 11.25 -0.41 -5.09
N ASP A 42 10.42 -1.19 -4.41
CA ASP A 42 10.69 -1.78 -3.11
C ASP A 42 10.06 -3.19 -3.02
N PHE A 43 10.54 -3.98 -2.08
CA PHE A 43 9.98 -5.30 -1.79
C PHE A 43 9.64 -5.39 -0.32
N ASP A 44 8.35 -5.61 -0.05
CA ASP A 44 7.84 -5.96 1.26
C ASP A 44 7.74 -7.48 1.38
N VAL A 45 8.15 -8.00 2.52
CA VAL A 45 7.99 -9.40 2.91
C VAL A 45 7.09 -9.47 4.12
N CYS A 46 6.09 -10.35 4.10
CA CYS A 46 5.34 -10.69 5.30
C CYS A 46 5.67 -12.11 5.77
N THR A 47 5.64 -12.36 7.10
CA THR A 47 6.07 -13.61 7.73
C THR A 47 5.29 -13.88 9.01
N ASP A 48 5.27 -15.13 9.48
CA ASP A 48 4.81 -15.51 10.82
C ASP A 48 5.90 -15.29 11.90
N ALA A 49 7.15 -15.05 11.52
CA ALA A 49 8.21 -14.71 12.44
C ALA A 49 7.92 -13.40 13.16
N ARG A 50 7.98 -13.40 14.51
CA ARG A 50 7.83 -12.18 15.30
C ARG A 50 9.02 -11.24 15.11
N PRO A 51 8.88 -9.93 15.34
CA PRO A 51 9.94 -8.95 15.10
C PRO A 51 11.26 -9.28 15.80
N GLU A 52 11.21 -9.78 17.02
CA GLU A 52 12.38 -10.19 17.79
C GLU A 52 13.11 -11.33 17.09
N ARG A 53 12.35 -12.29 16.57
CA ARG A 53 12.89 -13.43 15.81
C ARG A 53 13.53 -12.98 14.51
N VAL A 54 12.93 -12.03 13.80
CA VAL A 54 13.53 -11.44 12.60
C VAL A 54 14.87 -10.78 12.95
N MET A 55 14.95 -10.00 14.04
CA MET A 55 16.20 -9.37 14.48
C MET A 55 17.29 -10.37 14.90
N GLU A 56 16.91 -11.53 15.42
CA GLU A 56 17.86 -12.62 15.72
C GLU A 56 18.42 -13.30 14.46
N LEU A 57 17.59 -13.45 13.44
CA LEU A 57 17.94 -14.16 12.21
C LEU A 57 18.84 -13.34 11.27
N PHE A 58 18.75 -12.01 11.36
CA PHE A 58 19.47 -11.12 10.45
C PHE A 58 20.46 -10.22 11.21
N PRO A 59 21.76 -10.20 10.81
CA PRO A 59 22.77 -9.45 11.51
C PRO A 59 22.63 -7.92 11.37
N HIS A 60 21.96 -7.45 10.33
CA HIS A 60 21.82 -6.02 10.04
C HIS A 60 20.35 -5.63 9.89
N THR A 61 19.74 -5.23 11.00
CA THR A 61 18.34 -4.84 11.06
C THR A 61 18.17 -3.44 11.63
N VAL A 62 17.08 -2.79 11.28
CA VAL A 62 16.62 -1.53 11.88
C VAL A 62 15.18 -1.72 12.35
N PRO A 63 14.89 -1.47 13.64
CA PRO A 63 13.55 -1.64 14.21
C PRO A 63 12.62 -0.47 13.83
N THR A 64 12.28 -0.34 12.54
CA THR A 64 11.57 0.82 11.97
C THR A 64 10.13 0.94 12.43
N GLY A 65 9.50 -0.18 12.83
CA GLY A 65 8.08 -0.19 13.21
C GLY A 65 7.70 -1.35 14.11
N LEU A 66 8.46 -1.64 15.20
CA LEU A 66 8.23 -2.78 16.09
C LEU A 66 6.79 -2.89 16.61
N ARG A 67 6.18 -1.75 16.98
CA ARG A 67 4.78 -1.73 17.45
C ARG A 67 3.79 -2.22 16.38
N HIS A 68 4.19 -2.16 15.11
CA HIS A 68 3.40 -2.61 13.96
C HIS A 68 3.95 -3.89 13.34
N GLY A 69 4.92 -4.54 14.00
CA GLY A 69 5.50 -5.79 13.54
C GLY A 69 6.50 -5.66 12.40
N THR A 70 7.00 -4.45 12.08
CA THR A 70 7.90 -4.23 10.95
C THR A 70 9.34 -4.04 11.41
N VAL A 71 10.24 -4.78 10.76
CA VAL A 71 11.69 -4.68 10.89
C VAL A 71 12.28 -4.49 9.48
N THR A 72 13.14 -3.52 9.30
CA THR A 72 13.89 -3.37 8.04
C THR A 72 15.17 -4.19 8.11
N VAL A 73 15.29 -5.16 7.21
CA VAL A 73 16.50 -5.96 7.00
C VAL A 73 17.34 -5.27 5.92
N ARG A 74 18.62 -5.00 6.22
CA ARG A 74 19.56 -4.44 5.25
C ARG A 74 20.19 -5.55 4.45
N THR A 75 20.02 -5.50 3.14
CA THR A 75 20.59 -6.45 2.19
C THR A 75 21.55 -5.73 1.23
N GLU A 76 22.30 -6.49 0.44
CA GLU A 76 23.22 -5.94 -0.58
C GLU A 76 22.48 -5.16 -1.68
N ASP A 77 21.23 -5.58 -1.99
CA ASP A 77 20.37 -4.93 -3.00
C ASP A 77 19.52 -3.78 -2.42
N GLY A 78 19.68 -3.47 -1.15
CA GLY A 78 18.92 -2.43 -0.47
C GLY A 78 18.10 -2.94 0.73
N PRO A 79 17.30 -2.06 1.35
CA PRO A 79 16.48 -2.43 2.49
C PRO A 79 15.27 -3.27 2.06
N VAL A 80 14.93 -4.28 2.87
CA VAL A 80 13.72 -5.10 2.74
C VAL A 80 12.88 -4.92 4.01
N GLU A 81 11.64 -4.48 3.87
CA GLU A 81 10.72 -4.42 4.99
C GLU A 81 10.13 -5.81 5.25
N VAL A 82 10.40 -6.35 6.44
CA VAL A 82 9.86 -7.62 6.91
C VAL A 82 8.82 -7.34 7.98
N THR A 83 7.58 -7.70 7.70
CA THR A 83 6.44 -7.42 8.59
C THR A 83 5.82 -8.74 9.05
N THR A 84 5.70 -8.90 10.37
CA THR A 84 4.97 -10.02 10.97
C THR A 84 3.50 -9.97 10.57
N PHE A 85 2.91 -11.13 10.23
CA PHE A 85 1.45 -11.23 10.00
C PHE A 85 0.72 -10.65 11.19
N ARG A 86 -0.32 -9.87 10.93
CA ARG A 86 -1.05 -9.26 12.02
C ARG A 86 -2.53 -9.08 11.71
N ARG A 87 -3.33 -9.18 12.77
CA ARG A 87 -4.69 -8.63 12.83
C ARG A 87 -4.65 -7.30 13.54
N GLU A 88 -5.47 -6.40 13.10
CA GLU A 88 -5.62 -5.08 13.67
C GLU A 88 -7.06 -4.91 14.16
N ALA A 89 -7.23 -4.39 15.38
CA ALA A 89 -8.53 -4.18 15.97
C ALA A 89 -8.61 -2.84 16.70
N GLY A 90 -9.78 -2.19 16.59
CA GLY A 90 -10.00 -0.85 17.12
C GLY A 90 -9.19 0.20 16.35
N TYR A 91 -9.75 1.39 16.21
CA TYR A 91 -9.07 2.52 15.57
C TYR A 91 -9.70 3.80 16.14
N ALA A 92 -9.56 3.99 17.45
CA ALA A 92 -10.18 5.11 18.14
C ALA A 92 -9.73 6.46 17.60
N ASP A 93 -8.47 6.57 17.17
CA ASP A 93 -7.92 7.79 16.56
C ASP A 93 -8.11 7.85 15.02
N GLY A 94 -8.68 6.80 14.40
CA GLY A 94 -8.87 6.70 12.94
C GLY A 94 -7.57 6.56 12.15
N ARG A 95 -6.49 6.05 12.80
CA ARG A 95 -5.18 5.84 12.18
C ARG A 95 -4.44 4.61 12.71
N HIS A 96 -4.26 4.55 14.02
CA HIS A 96 -3.51 3.47 14.63
C HIS A 96 -4.47 2.43 15.20
N PRO A 97 -4.22 1.15 14.98
CA PRO A 97 -5.00 0.12 15.64
C PRO A 97 -4.76 0.21 17.15
N ASP A 98 -5.84 0.11 17.93
CA ASP A 98 -5.78 0.09 19.39
C ASP A 98 -5.10 -1.21 19.89
N ALA A 99 -5.22 -2.29 19.11
CA ALA A 99 -4.58 -3.57 19.38
C ALA A 99 -4.04 -4.19 18.09
N VAL A 100 -2.83 -4.72 18.18
CA VAL A 100 -2.17 -5.51 17.13
C VAL A 100 -1.94 -6.91 17.68
N ASP A 101 -2.48 -7.92 16.99
CA ASP A 101 -2.29 -9.32 17.31
C ASP A 101 -1.42 -9.98 16.24
N PHE A 102 -0.27 -10.52 16.66
CA PHE A 102 0.69 -11.18 15.79
C PHE A 102 0.42 -12.70 15.63
N ASP A 103 -0.58 -13.26 16.32
CA ASP A 103 -1.02 -14.63 16.10
C ASP A 103 -2.03 -14.68 14.95
N ALA A 104 -1.63 -14.12 13.81
CA ALA A 104 -2.45 -14.00 12.62
C ALA A 104 -1.92 -14.88 11.48
N THR A 105 -2.81 -15.24 10.58
CA THR A 105 -2.49 -15.94 9.34
C THR A 105 -2.19 -14.95 8.20
N LEU A 106 -1.53 -15.44 7.12
CA LEU A 106 -1.39 -14.66 5.89
C LEU A 106 -2.74 -14.13 5.39
N ALA A 107 -3.81 -14.94 5.48
CA ALA A 107 -5.14 -14.53 5.03
C ALA A 107 -5.66 -13.30 5.78
N GLU A 108 -5.42 -13.24 7.08
CA GLU A 108 -5.83 -12.11 7.93
C GLU A 108 -4.95 -10.88 7.69
N ASP A 109 -3.67 -11.06 7.43
CA ASP A 109 -2.78 -9.95 7.04
C ASP A 109 -3.20 -9.34 5.70
N LEU A 110 -3.57 -10.17 4.71
CA LEU A 110 -4.08 -9.69 3.44
C LEU A 110 -5.46 -9.00 3.59
N ALA A 111 -6.31 -9.49 4.51
CA ALA A 111 -7.64 -8.93 4.78
C ALA A 111 -7.63 -7.49 5.28
N ARG A 112 -6.61 -7.07 6.03
CA ARG A 112 -6.51 -5.72 6.60
C ARG A 112 -5.98 -4.66 5.63
N ARG A 113 -5.49 -5.09 4.45
CA ARG A 113 -4.90 -4.19 3.44
C ARG A 113 -5.95 -3.29 2.82
N ASP A 114 -5.48 -2.24 2.16
CA ASP A 114 -6.33 -1.19 1.58
C ASP A 114 -7.10 -1.66 0.34
N PHE A 115 -6.37 -2.12 -0.68
CA PHE A 115 -6.96 -2.46 -1.99
C PHE A 115 -6.58 -3.86 -2.43
N THR A 116 -7.48 -4.50 -3.18
CA THR A 116 -7.33 -5.86 -3.69
C THR A 116 -6.03 -6.05 -4.46
N VAL A 117 -5.66 -5.07 -5.28
CA VAL A 117 -4.42 -5.06 -6.08
C VAL A 117 -3.14 -5.03 -5.23
N ASN A 118 -3.23 -4.68 -3.95
CA ASN A 118 -2.14 -4.70 -2.97
C ASN A 118 -2.30 -5.81 -1.93
N ALA A 119 -3.34 -6.65 -2.06
CA ALA A 119 -3.64 -7.74 -1.13
C ALA A 119 -3.34 -9.12 -1.75
N MET A 120 -2.21 -9.22 -2.42
CA MET A 120 -1.68 -10.42 -3.04
C MET A 120 -0.29 -10.72 -2.51
N ALA A 121 0.06 -12.01 -2.47
CA ALA A 121 1.38 -12.48 -2.08
C ALA A 121 1.92 -13.49 -3.10
N LEU A 122 3.24 -13.75 -3.10
CA LEU A 122 3.86 -14.82 -3.88
C LEU A 122 4.34 -15.92 -2.93
N ASP A 123 3.99 -17.17 -3.24
CA ASP A 123 4.53 -18.32 -2.51
C ASP A 123 5.97 -18.66 -2.94
N GLU A 124 6.58 -19.66 -2.29
CA GLU A 124 7.94 -20.14 -2.59
C GLU A 124 8.10 -20.68 -4.02
N ASN A 125 7.02 -21.18 -4.63
CA ASN A 125 7.00 -21.69 -6.01
C ASN A 125 6.77 -20.57 -7.03
N GLY A 126 6.45 -19.35 -6.58
CA GLY A 126 6.12 -18.21 -7.42
C GLY A 126 4.65 -18.18 -7.86
N MET A 127 3.78 -18.93 -7.18
CA MET A 127 2.34 -18.87 -7.39
C MET A 127 1.75 -17.67 -6.65
N VAL A 128 0.82 -16.98 -7.29
CA VAL A 128 0.14 -15.83 -6.68
C VAL A 128 -0.95 -16.30 -5.73
N ILE A 129 -0.83 -15.91 -4.47
CA ILE A 129 -1.87 -16.08 -3.45
C ILE A 129 -2.76 -14.84 -3.52
N ASP A 130 -3.95 -15.01 -4.08
CA ASP A 130 -4.95 -13.94 -4.29
C ASP A 130 -6.30 -14.38 -3.71
N ARG A 131 -6.64 -13.87 -2.53
CA ARG A 131 -7.90 -14.20 -1.85
C ARG A 131 -9.01 -13.17 -2.09
N TYR A 132 -8.65 -12.01 -2.64
CA TYR A 132 -9.57 -10.87 -2.75
C TYR A 132 -9.81 -10.42 -4.20
N GLY A 133 -9.32 -11.19 -5.18
CA GLY A 133 -9.55 -10.93 -6.60
C GLY A 133 -8.68 -9.80 -7.16
N GLY A 134 -7.50 -9.59 -6.56
CA GLY A 134 -6.56 -8.55 -6.99
C GLY A 134 -6.09 -8.72 -8.43
N GLN A 135 -5.84 -9.96 -8.90
CA GLN A 135 -5.48 -10.23 -10.29
C GLN A 135 -6.61 -9.85 -11.26
N THR A 136 -7.86 -10.14 -10.90
CA THR A 136 -9.02 -9.73 -11.69
C THR A 136 -9.14 -8.23 -11.78
N ASP A 137 -8.93 -7.52 -10.65
CA ASP A 137 -9.00 -6.07 -10.61
C ASP A 137 -7.82 -5.42 -11.36
N LEU A 138 -6.62 -6.03 -11.34
CA LEU A 138 -5.50 -5.63 -12.19
C LEU A 138 -5.84 -5.74 -13.67
N PHE A 139 -6.40 -6.88 -14.09
CA PHE A 139 -6.80 -7.09 -15.47
C PHE A 139 -7.87 -6.09 -15.93
N ARG A 140 -8.77 -5.70 -15.02
CA ARG A 140 -9.83 -4.71 -15.29
C ARG A 140 -9.38 -3.26 -15.12
N ASN A 141 -8.16 -3.02 -14.69
CA ASN A 141 -7.63 -1.68 -14.34
C ASN A 141 -8.49 -0.96 -13.29
N VAL A 142 -8.79 -1.63 -12.18
CA VAL A 142 -9.72 -1.15 -11.15
C VAL A 142 -9.03 -1.11 -9.77
N ILE A 143 -9.25 -0.03 -9.02
CA ILE A 143 -8.92 0.10 -7.61
C ILE A 143 -10.17 -0.20 -6.80
N ARG A 144 -10.17 -1.31 -6.08
CA ARG A 144 -11.24 -1.78 -5.20
C ARG A 144 -10.71 -1.98 -3.79
N CYS A 145 -11.46 -1.55 -2.77
CA CYS A 145 -11.15 -1.86 -1.38
C CYS A 145 -11.22 -3.37 -1.09
N VAL A 146 -10.38 -3.84 -0.18
CA VAL A 146 -10.50 -5.18 0.39
C VAL A 146 -11.70 -5.21 1.34
N GLY A 147 -12.66 -6.09 1.08
CA GLY A 147 -13.85 -6.24 1.91
C GLY A 147 -14.78 -5.02 1.86
N ASP A 148 -15.24 -4.57 3.03
CA ASP A 148 -16.16 -3.43 3.14
C ASP A 148 -15.40 -2.09 3.11
N PRO A 149 -15.62 -1.23 2.09
CA PRO A 149 -14.92 0.04 1.97
C PRO A 149 -15.28 1.04 3.08
N ASP A 150 -16.51 1.06 3.59
CA ASP A 150 -16.89 1.96 4.67
C ASP A 150 -16.11 1.63 5.96
N ARG A 151 -15.92 0.33 6.23
CA ARG A 151 -15.06 -0.13 7.33
C ARG A 151 -13.60 0.26 7.10
N ARG A 152 -13.05 0.03 5.90
CA ARG A 152 -11.65 0.37 5.58
C ARG A 152 -11.37 1.86 5.75
N PHE A 153 -12.29 2.73 5.36
CA PHE A 153 -12.14 4.18 5.51
C PHE A 153 -12.40 4.67 6.95
N ALA A 154 -13.15 3.92 7.75
CA ALA A 154 -13.27 4.19 9.17
C ALA A 154 -11.99 3.86 9.95
N GLU A 155 -11.26 2.83 9.54
CA GLU A 155 -9.97 2.44 10.13
C GLU A 155 -8.87 3.47 9.84
N ASP A 156 -8.72 3.91 8.60
CA ASP A 156 -7.78 4.97 8.21
C ASP A 156 -8.33 5.77 7.03
N ALA A 157 -8.69 7.02 7.31
CA ALA A 157 -9.21 7.95 6.30
C ALA A 157 -8.22 8.23 5.16
N LEU A 158 -6.90 8.06 5.38
CA LEU A 158 -5.89 8.24 4.34
C LEU A 158 -6.10 7.27 3.16
N ARG A 159 -6.71 6.11 3.40
CA ARG A 159 -7.01 5.15 2.33
C ARG A 159 -7.87 5.75 1.22
N MET A 160 -8.70 6.76 1.51
CA MET A 160 -9.46 7.48 0.49
C MET A 160 -8.55 8.28 -0.46
N LEU A 161 -7.55 8.99 0.07
CA LEU A 161 -6.56 9.70 -0.74
C LEU A 161 -5.69 8.70 -1.51
N ARG A 162 -5.30 7.60 -0.87
CA ARG A 162 -4.53 6.50 -1.49
C ARG A 162 -5.28 5.88 -2.68
N ALA A 163 -6.62 5.77 -2.64
CA ALA A 163 -7.41 5.30 -3.78
C ALA A 163 -7.21 6.18 -5.01
N VAL A 164 -7.29 7.50 -4.84
CA VAL A 164 -7.05 8.47 -5.92
C VAL A 164 -5.59 8.42 -6.38
N ARG A 165 -4.64 8.31 -5.44
CA ARG A 165 -3.21 8.17 -5.79
C ARG A 165 -2.94 6.92 -6.63
N PHE A 166 -3.45 5.76 -6.22
CA PHE A 166 -3.25 4.54 -7.02
C PHE A 166 -3.93 4.62 -8.38
N ALA A 167 -5.14 5.23 -8.46
CA ALA A 167 -5.77 5.51 -9.73
C ALA A 167 -4.88 6.40 -10.63
N ALA A 168 -4.23 7.41 -10.07
CA ALA A 168 -3.32 8.30 -10.79
C ALA A 168 -2.03 7.61 -11.25
N GLN A 169 -1.39 6.83 -10.36
CA GLN A 169 -0.12 6.16 -10.63
C GLN A 169 -0.23 4.97 -11.59
N LEU A 170 -1.34 4.24 -11.51
CA LEU A 170 -1.56 3.03 -12.32
C LEU A 170 -2.36 3.30 -13.60
N GLY A 171 -3.05 4.43 -13.68
CA GLY A 171 -3.98 4.73 -14.78
C GLY A 171 -5.32 4.00 -14.65
N PHE A 172 -5.67 3.56 -13.44
CA PHE A 172 -6.85 2.75 -13.15
C PHE A 172 -8.07 3.61 -12.80
N SER A 173 -9.27 3.04 -12.93
CA SER A 173 -10.49 3.61 -12.38
C SER A 173 -10.72 3.15 -10.93
N ILE A 174 -11.45 3.95 -10.15
CA ILE A 174 -11.90 3.51 -8.81
C ILE A 174 -13.24 2.78 -8.99
N GLU A 175 -13.37 1.59 -8.38
CA GLU A 175 -14.58 0.80 -8.41
C GLU A 175 -15.76 1.58 -7.79
N LYS A 176 -16.96 1.40 -8.35
CA LYS A 176 -18.14 2.20 -7.99
C LYS A 176 -18.47 2.15 -6.50
N GLY A 177 -18.48 0.98 -5.87
CA GLY A 177 -18.79 0.83 -4.43
C GLY A 177 -17.75 1.51 -3.56
N THR A 178 -16.46 1.39 -3.94
CA THR A 178 -15.33 2.08 -3.30
C THR A 178 -15.46 3.59 -3.44
N LEU A 179 -15.80 4.11 -4.63
CA LEU A 179 -15.98 5.53 -4.90
C LEU A 179 -17.17 6.12 -4.11
N ASP A 180 -18.29 5.39 -4.07
CA ASP A 180 -19.47 5.81 -3.33
C ASP A 180 -19.19 5.85 -1.81
N ALA A 181 -18.40 4.91 -1.29
CA ALA A 181 -17.96 4.92 0.10
C ALA A 181 -17.00 6.09 0.41
N ILE A 182 -16.11 6.45 -0.52
CA ILE A 182 -15.26 7.65 -0.38
C ILE A 182 -16.15 8.89 -0.20
N ARG A 183 -17.17 9.07 -1.04
CA ARG A 183 -18.09 10.22 -0.94
C ARG A 183 -18.80 10.28 0.40
N ARG A 184 -19.29 9.14 0.90
CA ARG A 184 -19.95 9.06 2.21
C ARG A 184 -19.00 9.37 3.37
N SER A 185 -17.76 8.95 3.26
CA SER A 185 -16.74 9.04 4.32
C SER A 185 -15.85 10.28 4.22
N ALA A 186 -16.02 11.15 3.22
CA ALA A 186 -15.09 12.24 2.88
C ALA A 186 -14.74 13.14 4.06
N ARG A 187 -15.71 13.48 4.93
CA ARG A 187 -15.47 14.30 6.12
C ARG A 187 -14.44 13.73 7.10
N ARG A 188 -14.19 12.42 7.07
CA ARG A 188 -13.14 11.81 7.90
C ARG A 188 -11.74 12.30 7.53
N ALA A 189 -11.54 12.79 6.30
CA ALA A 189 -10.28 13.35 5.85
C ALA A 189 -9.88 14.64 6.60
N GLU A 190 -10.82 15.34 7.22
CA GLU A 190 -10.55 16.53 8.07
C GLU A 190 -9.64 16.22 9.27
N LYS A 191 -9.58 14.96 9.69
CA LYS A 191 -8.75 14.51 10.82
C LYS A 191 -7.31 14.13 10.39
N LEU A 192 -7.01 14.11 9.07
CA LEU A 192 -5.69 13.78 8.58
C LEU A 192 -4.73 14.94 8.82
N SER A 193 -3.49 14.61 9.21
CA SER A 193 -2.44 15.62 9.31
C SER A 193 -2.05 16.15 7.93
N GLY A 194 -1.72 17.43 7.85
CA GLY A 194 -1.30 18.08 6.60
C GLY A 194 -0.12 17.37 5.93
N GLU A 195 0.82 16.81 6.73
CA GLU A 195 1.97 16.05 6.22
C GLU A 195 1.54 14.78 5.46
N ARG A 196 0.55 14.04 6.00
CA ARG A 196 0.03 12.84 5.33
C ARG A 196 -0.70 13.18 4.05
N ILE A 197 -1.50 14.25 4.06
CA ILE A 197 -2.19 14.75 2.86
C ILE A 197 -1.16 15.17 1.82
N LYS A 198 -0.15 15.98 2.21
CA LYS A 198 0.92 16.42 1.33
C LYS A 198 1.63 15.25 0.67
N ALA A 199 2.00 14.23 1.43
CA ALA A 199 2.72 13.06 0.92
C ALA A 199 1.91 12.28 -0.15
N GLU A 200 0.59 12.18 -0.02
CA GLU A 200 -0.25 11.54 -1.04
C GLU A 200 -0.47 12.46 -2.25
N LEU A 201 -0.71 13.76 -2.01
CA LEU A 201 -0.89 14.75 -3.08
C LEU A 201 0.36 14.86 -3.95
N GLU A 202 1.55 14.90 -3.36
CA GLU A 202 2.83 14.91 -4.06
C GLU A 202 2.97 13.70 -5.00
N LYS A 203 2.64 12.51 -4.52
CA LYS A 203 2.67 11.29 -5.34
C LYS A 203 1.63 11.29 -6.47
N ILE A 204 0.50 11.99 -6.31
CA ILE A 204 -0.47 12.20 -7.38
C ILE A 204 0.09 13.16 -8.42
N LEU A 205 0.62 14.30 -7.97
CA LEU A 205 1.18 15.31 -8.86
C LEU A 205 2.37 14.81 -9.70
N LEU A 206 3.19 13.92 -9.12
CA LEU A 206 4.31 13.26 -9.79
C LEU A 206 3.92 12.01 -10.60
N SER A 207 2.64 11.67 -10.64
CA SER A 207 2.14 10.50 -11.38
C SER A 207 1.91 10.81 -12.88
N PRO A 208 1.67 9.78 -13.70
CA PRO A 208 1.24 9.96 -15.09
C PRO A 208 -0.10 10.69 -15.25
N ARG A 209 -0.91 10.80 -14.19
CA ARG A 209 -2.23 11.44 -14.20
C ARG A 209 -2.38 12.50 -13.10
N PRO A 210 -1.55 13.56 -13.09
CA PRO A 210 -1.56 14.59 -12.04
C PRO A 210 -2.91 15.33 -11.94
N GLU A 211 -3.69 15.39 -13.01
CA GLU A 211 -5.02 16.00 -13.03
C GLU A 211 -6.00 15.34 -12.03
N LEU A 212 -5.74 14.10 -11.60
CA LEU A 212 -6.55 13.44 -10.58
C LEU A 212 -6.40 14.08 -9.19
N ALA A 213 -5.44 14.99 -8.98
CA ALA A 213 -5.43 15.84 -7.79
C ALA A 213 -6.75 16.63 -7.63
N GLY A 214 -7.37 17.04 -8.74
CA GLY A 214 -8.70 17.67 -8.73
C GLY A 214 -9.82 16.76 -8.21
N GLU A 215 -9.69 15.43 -8.35
CA GLU A 215 -10.67 14.49 -7.80
C GLU A 215 -10.72 14.53 -6.27
N LEU A 216 -9.61 14.80 -5.60
CA LEU A 216 -9.59 14.94 -4.14
C LEU A 216 -10.54 16.07 -3.69
N LEU A 217 -10.60 17.15 -4.45
CA LEU A 217 -11.50 18.30 -4.20
C LEU A 217 -12.95 17.96 -4.57
N ARG A 218 -13.18 17.35 -5.74
CA ARG A 218 -14.52 16.92 -6.18
C ARG A 218 -15.16 15.90 -5.26
N LEU A 219 -14.35 15.04 -4.65
CA LEU A 219 -14.79 14.05 -3.67
C LEU A 219 -14.94 14.63 -2.26
N GLY A 220 -14.59 15.91 -2.05
CA GLY A 220 -14.69 16.59 -0.76
C GLY A 220 -13.57 16.21 0.23
N LEU A 221 -12.53 15.49 -0.20
CA LEU A 221 -11.44 15.02 0.67
C LEU A 221 -10.56 16.17 1.18
N LEU A 222 -10.50 17.28 0.44
CA LEU A 222 -9.73 18.48 0.78
C LEU A 222 -10.63 19.72 0.98
N ALA A 223 -11.93 19.54 1.17
CA ALA A 223 -12.88 20.66 1.32
C ALA A 223 -12.51 21.62 2.46
N HIS A 224 -11.97 21.09 3.55
CA HIS A 224 -11.51 21.85 4.71
C HIS A 224 -10.27 22.74 4.43
N LEU A 225 -9.55 22.49 3.33
CA LEU A 225 -8.39 23.30 2.93
C LEU A 225 -8.75 24.44 1.97
N GLY A 226 -10.01 24.58 1.58
CA GLY A 226 -10.50 25.70 0.75
C GLY A 226 -10.08 25.65 -0.74
N GLY A 227 -9.62 24.51 -1.24
CA GLY A 227 -9.23 24.34 -2.63
C GLY A 227 -10.41 24.39 -3.61
N ARG A 228 -10.15 24.75 -4.88
CA ARG A 228 -11.14 24.72 -5.97
C ARG A 228 -10.90 23.50 -6.86
N PRO A 229 -11.94 22.69 -7.18
CA PRO A 229 -11.80 21.49 -8.00
C PRO A 229 -11.46 21.77 -9.47
N ASP A 230 -11.79 22.97 -9.95
CA ASP A 230 -11.64 23.36 -11.36
C ASP A 230 -10.39 24.23 -11.53
N CYS A 231 -9.21 23.64 -11.37
CA CYS A 231 -7.94 24.29 -11.66
C CYS A 231 -7.48 23.89 -13.08
N PRO A 232 -7.56 24.79 -14.08
CA PRO A 232 -7.16 24.46 -15.46
C PRO A 232 -5.71 24.01 -15.58
N GLY A 233 -4.82 24.50 -14.72
CA GLY A 233 -3.41 24.14 -14.68
C GLY A 233 -3.14 22.67 -14.36
N LEU A 234 -4.06 21.94 -13.73
CA LEU A 234 -3.87 20.54 -13.42
C LEU A 234 -3.76 19.65 -14.68
N LEU A 235 -4.46 20.00 -15.76
CA LEU A 235 -4.36 19.28 -17.04
C LEU A 235 -3.01 19.53 -17.71
N ALA A 236 -2.50 20.75 -17.64
CA ALA A 236 -1.21 21.13 -18.22
C ALA A 236 -0.04 20.35 -17.55
N LEU A 237 -0.18 19.97 -16.28
CA LEU A 237 0.83 19.16 -15.59
C LEU A 237 1.12 17.79 -16.23
N ARG A 238 0.25 17.29 -17.09
CA ARG A 238 0.50 16.03 -17.82
C ARG A 238 1.64 16.15 -18.83
N GLU A 239 1.85 17.33 -19.37
CA GLU A 239 2.89 17.65 -20.36
C GLU A 239 4.23 18.00 -19.70
N GLU A 240 4.22 18.29 -18.39
CA GLU A 240 5.41 18.60 -17.63
C GLU A 240 6.12 17.32 -17.14
N PRO A 241 7.47 17.33 -17.03
CA PRO A 241 8.22 16.23 -16.43
C PRO A 241 7.72 15.91 -15.02
N PRO A 242 7.71 14.64 -14.61
CA PRO A 242 7.27 14.23 -13.28
C PRO A 242 8.34 14.52 -12.21
N GLU A 243 8.80 15.76 -12.15
CA GLU A 243 9.78 16.27 -11.20
C GLU A 243 9.12 17.21 -10.20
N PRO A 244 9.58 17.26 -8.94
CA PRO A 244 8.94 18.07 -7.90
C PRO A 244 8.87 19.57 -8.27
N VAL A 245 9.95 20.14 -8.79
CA VAL A 245 10.06 21.60 -9.05
C VAL A 245 9.11 22.08 -10.15
N PRO A 246 8.96 21.41 -11.32
CA PRO A 246 8.03 21.84 -12.36
C PRO A 246 6.55 21.70 -12.00
N ARG A 247 6.21 20.84 -11.02
CA ARG A 247 4.82 20.50 -10.70
C ARG A 247 4.29 21.07 -9.38
N TRP A 248 5.09 21.86 -8.67
CA TRP A 248 4.69 22.54 -7.41
C TRP A 248 4.39 24.03 -7.58
#